data_5aa5bd62ed90222e2e689191a9e75c17
#
_entry.id   5aa5bd62ed90222e2e689191a9e75c17
#
_cell.length_a   1.000
_cell.length_b   1.000
_cell.length_c   1.000
_cell.angle_alpha   90.00
_cell.angle_beta   90.00
_cell.angle_gamma   90.00
#
_symmetry.space_group_name_H-M   'P 1'
#
loop_
_entity.id
_entity.type
_entity.pdbx_description
1 polymer ?
#
loop_
_entity_poly.entity_id
_entity_poly.type
_entity_poly.pdbx_seq_one_letter_code
_entity_poly.pdbx_strand_id
1 'polypeptide(L)'
;VPGGTLAACDMMRGVTAPKSQKPLPGKRNSLRIVGGGWRGRRVHFPDSQGLRPTPDRVRETLFNWLQFSVAGARCLDLFAGSGALGLEALSRAAREVVFVDEAPAVAQSLRGELERLGGTARGQVHQTTAARYLGTRGEPFDMIFLDPPFGQDALAEPIALIDAGGWIKPGGWVYLERERQAGAPILPAAWDLVKSKSAGEVGYHLARVRSRLER
;
A
#
# COMPACT_ATOMS: atom_id res chain seq x y z
N VAL A 1 23.58 -64.76 -54.81
CA VAL A 1 24.91 -64.18 -54.95
C VAL A 1 24.84 -62.69 -55.01
N PRO A 2 25.73 -61.91 -54.48
CA PRO A 2 25.97 -61.57 -53.09
C PRO A 2 25.43 -60.18 -52.79
N GLY A 3 25.14 -59.86 -51.64
CA GLY A 3 25.95 -59.32 -50.59
C GLY A 3 26.27 -57.83 -50.71
N GLY A 4 25.73 -57.01 -49.91
CA GLY A 4 26.07 -55.59 -49.85
C GLY A 4 25.65 -54.99 -48.55
N THR A 5 26.50 -55.16 -47.56
CA THR A 5 26.43 -54.42 -46.27
C THR A 5 26.71 -52.95 -46.51
N LEU A 6 25.83 -52.05 -46.08
CA LEU A 6 26.13 -50.64 -45.94
C LEU A 6 25.81 -50.20 -44.52
N ALA A 7 26.85 -49.84 -43.82
CA ALA A 7 26.84 -49.18 -42.51
C ALA A 7 26.18 -47.81 -42.60
N ALA A 8 25.15 -47.58 -41.81
CA ALA A 8 24.59 -46.27 -41.55
C ALA A 8 25.31 -45.66 -40.35
N CYS A 9 26.14 -44.68 -40.68
CA CYS A 9 26.90 -43.87 -39.72
C CYS A 9 26.00 -42.90 -38.96
N ASP A 10 26.19 -42.95 -37.72
CA ASP A 10 25.80 -42.06 -36.64
C ASP A 10 25.81 -40.56 -36.99
N MET A 11 24.68 -39.88 -36.79
CA MET A 11 24.58 -38.42 -36.66
C MET A 11 23.53 -38.05 -35.61
N MET A 12 23.82 -38.39 -34.36
CA MET A 12 23.13 -37.73 -33.25
C MET A 12 23.77 -36.34 -33.06
N ARG A 13 23.21 -35.31 -33.70
CA ARG A 13 23.48 -33.91 -33.33
C ARG A 13 22.67 -33.57 -32.12
N GLY A 14 23.38 -33.26 -31.01
CA GLY A 14 22.83 -32.85 -29.76
C GLY A 14 21.89 -31.63 -29.91
N VAL A 15 20.65 -31.83 -29.55
CA VAL A 15 19.69 -30.75 -29.33
C VAL A 15 20.03 -30.12 -27.99
N THR A 16 20.76 -29.01 -28.02
CA THR A 16 20.98 -28.19 -26.85
C THR A 16 19.63 -27.56 -26.44
N ALA A 17 19.13 -27.94 -25.25
CA ALA A 17 17.97 -27.34 -24.67
C ALA A 17 18.13 -25.81 -24.57
N PRO A 18 17.10 -25.00 -24.87
CA PRO A 18 17.18 -23.56 -24.76
C PRO A 18 17.44 -23.19 -23.31
N LYS A 19 18.51 -22.44 -23.03
CA LYS A 19 18.81 -21.84 -21.74
C LYS A 19 17.59 -21.00 -21.36
N SER A 20 16.97 -21.32 -20.23
CA SER A 20 15.90 -20.48 -19.61
C SER A 20 16.47 -19.09 -19.43
N GLN A 21 16.01 -18.15 -20.25
CA GLN A 21 16.30 -16.73 -20.04
C GLN A 21 15.62 -16.33 -18.73
N LYS A 22 16.43 -15.95 -17.73
CA LYS A 22 15.91 -15.24 -16.55
C LYS A 22 15.12 -14.03 -17.05
N PRO A 23 13.90 -13.82 -16.55
CA PRO A 23 13.14 -12.62 -16.89
C PRO A 23 13.99 -11.39 -16.60
N LEU A 24 14.12 -10.49 -17.57
CA LEU A 24 14.75 -9.20 -17.38
C LEU A 24 14.06 -8.52 -16.19
N PRO A 25 14.78 -7.97 -15.21
CA PRO A 25 14.15 -7.28 -14.10
C PRO A 25 13.35 -6.09 -14.64
N GLY A 26 12.02 -6.15 -14.54
CA GLY A 26 11.13 -5.05 -14.86
C GLY A 26 11.62 -3.79 -14.16
N LYS A 27 11.42 -2.63 -14.77
CA LYS A 27 11.82 -1.33 -14.25
C LYS A 27 11.23 -1.19 -12.84
N ARG A 28 12.06 -1.31 -11.80
CA ARG A 28 11.61 -1.17 -10.41
C ARG A 28 11.50 0.31 -10.10
N ASN A 29 10.30 0.78 -9.88
CA ASN A 29 10.06 2.11 -9.36
C ASN A 29 10.59 2.21 -7.92
N SER A 30 10.98 3.38 -7.48
CA SER A 30 11.41 3.58 -6.10
C SER A 30 10.90 4.89 -5.54
N LEU A 31 10.56 4.91 -4.27
CA LEU A 31 10.29 6.10 -3.48
C LEU A 31 11.29 6.19 -2.32
N ARG A 32 11.41 7.36 -1.72
CA ARG A 32 12.27 7.60 -0.56
C ARG A 32 11.40 7.79 0.69
N ILE A 33 11.77 7.18 1.80
CA ILE A 33 11.19 7.46 3.11
C ILE A 33 11.66 8.85 3.56
N VAL A 34 10.72 9.73 3.93
CA VAL A 34 11.01 11.15 4.18
C VAL A 34 11.30 11.48 5.64
N GLY A 35 10.86 10.64 6.60
CA GLY A 35 11.09 10.88 8.02
C GLY A 35 11.30 9.62 8.86
N GLY A 36 11.54 9.80 10.16
CA GLY A 36 11.68 8.71 11.12
C GLY A 36 12.99 7.92 11.03
N GLY A 37 13.00 6.72 11.62
CA GLY A 37 14.20 5.88 11.74
C GLY A 37 14.72 5.30 10.43
N TRP A 38 13.89 5.27 9.39
CA TRP A 38 14.27 4.82 8.05
C TRP A 38 14.46 5.97 7.05
N ARG A 39 14.50 7.21 7.52
CA ARG A 39 14.66 8.40 6.66
C ARG A 39 15.79 8.23 5.64
N GLY A 40 15.51 8.58 4.39
CA GLY A 40 16.46 8.50 3.28
C GLY A 40 16.57 7.12 2.62
N ARG A 41 16.06 6.05 3.25
CA ARG A 41 16.02 4.72 2.64
C ARG A 41 15.10 4.71 1.44
N ARG A 42 15.48 3.98 0.40
CA ARG A 42 14.64 3.77 -0.79
C ARG A 42 13.82 2.50 -0.63
N VAL A 43 12.56 2.57 -1.02
CA VAL A 43 11.61 1.47 -1.10
C VAL A 43 11.36 1.18 -2.57
N HIS A 44 11.41 -0.08 -2.96
CA HIS A 44 11.19 -0.52 -4.34
C HIS A 44 9.81 -1.15 -4.45
N PHE A 45 9.12 -0.87 -5.54
CA PHE A 45 7.80 -1.41 -5.79
C PHE A 45 7.66 -1.77 -7.28
N PRO A 46 6.78 -2.75 -7.62
CA PRO A 46 6.57 -3.17 -9.00
C PRO A 46 5.95 -2.04 -9.83
N ASP A 47 6.22 -2.07 -11.13
CA ASP A 47 5.47 -1.26 -12.07
C ASP A 47 4.08 -1.89 -12.25
N SER A 48 3.06 -1.25 -11.70
CA SER A 48 1.68 -1.67 -11.81
C SER A 48 0.85 -0.54 -12.39
N GLN A 49 -0.07 -0.88 -13.29
CA GLN A 49 -0.91 0.10 -13.96
C GLN A 49 -1.74 0.87 -12.92
N GLY A 50 -1.63 2.18 -12.92
CA GLY A 50 -2.34 3.05 -11.96
C GLY A 50 -1.60 3.30 -10.64
N LEU A 51 -0.50 2.61 -10.35
CA LEU A 51 0.24 2.77 -9.11
C LEU A 51 1.17 3.99 -9.20
N ARG A 52 0.70 5.12 -8.66
CA ARG A 52 1.50 6.33 -8.45
C ARG A 52 1.72 6.50 -6.95
N PRO A 53 2.97 6.45 -6.45
CA PRO A 53 3.20 6.68 -5.03
C PRO A 53 2.84 8.12 -4.68
N THR A 54 2.19 8.29 -3.52
CA THR A 54 1.94 9.61 -2.93
C THR A 54 3.24 10.44 -2.92
N PRO A 55 3.28 11.64 -3.52
CA PRO A 55 4.49 12.45 -3.63
C PRO A 55 5.12 12.75 -2.27
N ASP A 56 6.46 12.86 -2.23
CA ASP A 56 7.22 13.18 -1.00
C ASP A 56 6.63 14.38 -0.24
N ARG A 57 6.29 15.47 -0.96
CA ARG A 57 5.72 16.69 -0.38
C ARG A 57 4.35 16.45 0.28
N VAL A 58 3.51 15.58 -0.30
CA VAL A 58 2.21 15.24 0.28
C VAL A 58 2.42 14.43 1.55
N ARG A 59 3.30 13.43 1.52
CA ARG A 59 3.66 12.63 2.69
C ARG A 59 4.27 13.47 3.81
N GLU A 60 5.19 14.39 3.49
CA GLU A 60 5.70 15.35 4.48
C GLU A 60 4.58 16.18 5.11
N THR A 61 3.66 16.70 4.31
CA THR A 61 2.53 17.48 4.82
C THR A 61 1.64 16.64 5.73
N LEU A 62 1.27 15.44 5.30
CA LEU A 62 0.44 14.52 6.09
C LEU A 62 1.08 14.20 7.43
N PHE A 63 2.33 13.75 7.42
CA PHE A 63 3.00 13.34 8.65
C PHE A 63 3.41 14.51 9.55
N ASN A 64 3.47 15.73 9.03
CA ASN A 64 3.53 16.94 9.86
C ASN A 64 2.18 17.19 10.57
N TRP A 65 1.05 16.94 9.93
CA TRP A 65 -0.25 17.01 10.60
C TRP A 65 -0.40 15.96 11.70
N LEU A 66 0.18 14.76 11.50
CA LEU A 66 0.08 13.61 12.39
C LEU A 66 1.27 13.44 13.36
N GLN A 67 2.18 14.41 13.42
CA GLN A 67 3.48 14.28 14.12
C GLN A 67 3.37 13.84 15.58
N PHE A 68 2.30 14.21 16.27
CA PHE A 68 2.05 13.84 17.67
C PHE A 68 1.14 12.61 17.84
N SER A 69 0.66 12.04 16.75
CA SER A 69 -0.34 10.96 16.78
C SER A 69 0.18 9.65 16.20
N VAL A 70 1.25 9.68 15.38
CA VAL A 70 1.73 8.48 14.66
C VAL A 70 2.58 7.56 15.53
N ALA A 71 3.37 8.09 16.45
CA ALA A 71 4.20 7.27 17.33
C ALA A 71 3.31 6.43 18.27
N GLY A 72 3.56 5.12 18.31
CA GLY A 72 2.78 4.17 19.09
C GLY A 72 1.41 3.80 18.49
N ALA A 73 0.99 4.42 17.38
CA ALA A 73 -0.28 4.18 16.74
C ALA A 73 -0.35 2.80 16.06
N ARG A 74 -1.52 2.18 16.05
CA ARG A 74 -1.88 1.06 15.20
C ARG A 74 -2.52 1.61 13.93
N CYS A 75 -1.91 1.39 12.77
CA CYS A 75 -2.31 1.99 11.50
C CYS A 75 -2.80 0.92 10.51
N LEU A 76 -3.72 1.31 9.63
CA LEU A 76 -4.18 0.55 8.48
C LEU A 76 -3.87 1.33 7.20
N ASP A 77 -3.13 0.71 6.29
CA ASP A 77 -2.92 1.17 4.92
C ASP A 77 -3.78 0.30 4.00
N LEU A 78 -5.01 0.77 3.71
CA LEU A 78 -6.08 -0.07 3.14
C LEU A 78 -5.92 -0.28 1.63
N PHE A 79 -5.15 0.57 0.95
CA PHE A 79 -4.78 0.48 -0.46
C PHE A 79 -3.27 0.67 -0.57
N ALA A 80 -2.52 -0.30 -0.04
CA ALA A 80 -1.13 -0.09 0.31
C ALA A 80 -0.21 0.25 -0.89
N GLY A 81 -0.47 -0.31 -2.06
CA GLY A 81 0.28 -0.01 -3.27
C GLY A 81 1.80 -0.07 -3.07
N SER A 82 2.48 1.05 -3.24
CA SER A 82 3.92 1.16 -3.00
C SER A 82 4.33 1.05 -1.52
N GLY A 83 3.38 1.04 -0.59
CA GLY A 83 3.63 1.12 0.85
C GLY A 83 4.04 2.51 1.34
N ALA A 84 3.86 3.55 0.54
CA ALA A 84 4.36 4.89 0.81
C ALA A 84 3.91 5.45 2.16
N LEU A 85 2.65 5.25 2.53
CA LEU A 85 2.05 5.76 3.75
C LEU A 85 2.35 4.86 4.95
N GLY A 86 2.10 3.56 4.83
CA GLY A 86 2.33 2.62 5.93
C GLY A 86 3.80 2.47 6.31
N LEU A 87 4.73 2.42 5.34
CA LEU A 87 6.16 2.36 5.62
C LEU A 87 6.68 3.66 6.25
N GLU A 88 6.14 4.80 5.85
CA GLU A 88 6.44 6.09 6.49
C GLU A 88 5.93 6.10 7.94
N ALA A 89 4.74 5.57 8.23
CA ALA A 89 4.20 5.43 9.58
C ALA A 89 5.09 4.54 10.46
N LEU A 90 5.52 3.36 9.95
CA LEU A 90 6.48 2.48 10.65
C LEU A 90 7.80 3.17 10.93
N SER A 91 8.32 3.93 9.96
CA SER A 91 9.54 4.73 10.10
C SER A 91 9.43 5.77 11.22
N ARG A 92 8.24 6.31 11.45
CA ARG A 92 7.92 7.30 12.48
C ARG A 92 7.40 6.67 13.77
N ALA A 93 7.79 5.42 14.03
CA ALA A 93 7.52 4.69 15.25
C ALA A 93 6.04 4.33 15.48
N ALA A 94 5.23 4.15 14.43
CA ALA A 94 3.97 3.46 14.57
C ALA A 94 4.23 2.07 15.23
N ARG A 95 3.36 1.68 16.15
CA ARG A 95 3.48 0.41 16.86
C ARG A 95 3.30 -0.77 15.92
N GLU A 96 2.32 -0.65 15.03
CA GLU A 96 1.93 -1.66 14.07
C GLU A 96 1.34 -1.01 12.82
N VAL A 97 1.61 -1.58 11.66
CA VAL A 97 0.92 -1.21 10.42
C VAL A 97 0.42 -2.47 9.71
N VAL A 98 -0.86 -2.49 9.42
CA VAL A 98 -1.48 -3.49 8.55
C VAL A 98 -1.58 -2.90 7.15
N PHE A 99 -1.01 -3.59 6.17
CA PHE A 99 -1.07 -3.27 4.75
C PHE A 99 -2.07 -4.18 4.07
N VAL A 100 -2.99 -3.63 3.31
CA VAL A 100 -3.96 -4.37 2.51
C VAL A 100 -3.80 -3.99 1.05
N ASP A 101 -3.65 -4.99 0.19
CA ASP A 101 -3.62 -4.81 -1.26
C ASP A 101 -4.06 -6.10 -1.95
N GLU A 102 -4.82 -6.02 -3.01
CA GLU A 102 -5.30 -7.21 -3.72
C GLU A 102 -4.25 -7.78 -4.68
N ALA A 103 -3.31 -6.96 -5.16
CA ALA A 103 -2.31 -7.37 -6.15
C ALA A 103 -1.21 -8.24 -5.53
N PRO A 104 -1.02 -9.50 -6.02
CA PRO A 104 0.00 -10.42 -5.47
C PRO A 104 1.42 -9.84 -5.54
N ALA A 105 1.75 -9.15 -6.64
CA ALA A 105 3.07 -8.55 -6.84
C ALA A 105 3.36 -7.43 -5.83
N VAL A 106 2.35 -6.62 -5.49
CA VAL A 106 2.42 -5.59 -4.47
C VAL A 106 2.62 -6.21 -3.10
N ALA A 107 1.78 -7.17 -2.71
CA ALA A 107 1.89 -7.85 -1.42
C ALA A 107 3.25 -8.54 -1.23
N GLN A 108 3.79 -9.18 -2.27
CA GLN A 108 5.11 -9.79 -2.23
C GLN A 108 6.22 -8.73 -2.08
N SER A 109 6.13 -7.62 -2.82
CA SER A 109 7.09 -6.53 -2.73
C SER A 109 7.11 -5.90 -1.33
N LEU A 110 5.94 -5.64 -0.74
CA LEU A 110 5.82 -5.09 0.60
C LEU A 110 6.45 -6.00 1.66
N ARG A 111 6.24 -7.32 1.60
CA ARG A 111 6.88 -8.28 2.51
C ARG A 111 8.40 -8.22 2.39
N GLY A 112 8.95 -8.20 1.17
CA GLY A 112 10.39 -8.07 0.94
C GLY A 112 10.97 -6.74 1.44
N GLU A 113 10.23 -5.63 1.29
CA GLU A 113 10.66 -4.33 1.81
C GLU A 113 10.61 -4.29 3.35
N LEU A 114 9.61 -4.89 3.98
CA LEU A 114 9.53 -5.03 5.44
C LEU A 114 10.71 -5.85 5.98
N GLU A 115 11.07 -6.96 5.34
CA GLU A 115 12.27 -7.75 5.71
C GLU A 115 13.53 -6.91 5.59
N ARG A 116 13.74 -6.24 4.45
CA ARG A 116 14.91 -5.42 4.17
C ARG A 116 15.06 -4.23 5.15
N LEU A 117 13.95 -3.68 5.60
CA LEU A 117 13.91 -2.55 6.54
C LEU A 117 13.96 -3.00 8.01
N GLY A 118 13.82 -4.30 8.29
CA GLY A 118 13.71 -4.83 9.67
C GLY A 118 12.37 -4.50 10.32
N GLY A 119 11.30 -4.42 9.50
CA GLY A 119 9.96 -4.03 9.91
C GLY A 119 8.97 -5.16 10.14
N THR A 120 9.36 -6.42 9.90
CA THR A 120 8.46 -7.59 9.93
C THR A 120 7.72 -7.82 11.24
N ALA A 121 8.34 -7.44 12.37
CA ALA A 121 7.70 -7.56 13.68
C ALA A 121 6.53 -6.55 13.88
N ARG A 122 6.45 -5.50 13.05
CA ARG A 122 5.48 -4.42 13.18
C ARG A 122 4.62 -4.20 11.93
N GLY A 123 4.96 -4.84 10.81
CA GLY A 123 4.25 -4.72 9.53
C GLY A 123 3.61 -6.05 9.16
N GLN A 124 2.30 -6.04 8.89
CA GLN A 124 1.54 -7.21 8.43
C GLN A 124 0.99 -6.93 7.04
N VAL A 125 1.10 -7.88 6.11
CA VAL A 125 0.61 -7.72 4.72
C VAL A 125 -0.48 -8.73 4.42
N HIS A 126 -1.68 -8.23 4.16
CA HIS A 126 -2.85 -9.00 3.74
C HIS A 126 -3.07 -8.82 2.24
N GLN A 127 -2.97 -9.91 1.49
CA GLN A 127 -3.30 -9.94 0.07
C GLN A 127 -4.79 -10.21 -0.08
N THR A 128 -5.59 -9.15 -0.15
CA THR A 128 -7.06 -9.22 -0.26
C THR A 128 -7.61 -7.87 -0.71
N THR A 129 -8.89 -7.81 -1.10
CA THR A 129 -9.56 -6.53 -1.38
C THR A 129 -9.89 -5.78 -0.09
N ALA A 130 -10.01 -4.45 -0.17
CA ALA A 130 -10.41 -3.60 0.95
C ALA A 130 -11.75 -4.02 1.55
N ALA A 131 -12.76 -4.25 0.71
CA ALA A 131 -14.09 -4.68 1.15
C ALA A 131 -14.04 -6.03 1.88
N ARG A 132 -13.28 -7.00 1.37
CA ARG A 132 -13.15 -8.31 2.00
C ARG A 132 -12.42 -8.22 3.34
N TYR A 133 -11.38 -7.39 3.44
CA TYR A 133 -10.68 -7.15 4.70
C TYR A 133 -11.62 -6.52 5.73
N LEU A 134 -12.32 -5.45 5.36
CA LEU A 134 -13.26 -4.76 6.24
C LEU A 134 -14.51 -5.59 6.58
N GLY A 135 -14.83 -6.60 5.79
CA GLY A 135 -15.89 -7.59 6.10
C GLY A 135 -15.50 -8.59 7.19
N THR A 136 -14.25 -8.61 7.64
CA THR A 136 -13.81 -9.44 8.77
C THR A 136 -14.05 -8.74 10.10
N ARG A 137 -13.67 -9.39 11.20
CA ARG A 137 -13.63 -8.76 12.53
C ARG A 137 -12.19 -8.51 12.92
N GLY A 138 -11.89 -7.36 13.51
CA GLY A 138 -10.56 -7.01 13.97
C GLY A 138 -10.59 -5.92 15.05
N GLU A 139 -9.43 -5.64 15.61
CA GLU A 139 -9.27 -4.54 16.54
C GLU A 139 -9.28 -3.20 15.79
N PRO A 140 -9.91 -2.15 16.33
CA PRO A 140 -9.93 -0.84 15.71
C PRO A 140 -8.55 -0.20 15.66
N PHE A 141 -8.32 0.60 14.62
CA PHE A 141 -7.09 1.33 14.37
C PHE A 141 -7.11 2.72 15.01
N ASP A 142 -5.92 3.24 15.33
CA ASP A 142 -5.74 4.64 15.73
C ASP A 142 -5.71 5.55 14.48
N MET A 143 -5.31 4.97 13.33
CA MET A 143 -5.14 5.71 12.09
C MET A 143 -5.41 4.81 10.87
N ILE A 144 -6.14 5.32 9.88
CA ILE A 144 -6.42 4.64 8.61
C ILE A 144 -6.02 5.54 7.45
N PHE A 145 -5.30 4.98 6.47
CA PHE A 145 -4.96 5.62 5.21
C PHE A 145 -5.82 5.04 4.09
N LEU A 146 -6.50 5.90 3.35
CA LEU A 146 -7.36 5.60 2.22
C LEU A 146 -6.84 6.35 0.98
N ASP A 147 -6.06 5.66 0.15
CA ASP A 147 -5.56 6.13 -1.13
C ASP A 147 -5.95 5.13 -2.24
N PRO A 148 -7.26 5.02 -2.54
CA PRO A 148 -7.73 4.09 -3.55
C PRO A 148 -7.29 4.52 -4.95
N PRO A 149 -7.23 3.60 -5.94
CA PRO A 149 -7.05 3.95 -7.33
C PRO A 149 -8.10 4.98 -7.77
N PHE A 150 -7.67 5.98 -8.56
CA PHE A 150 -8.58 7.00 -9.07
C PHE A 150 -9.72 6.37 -9.89
N GLY A 151 -10.92 6.87 -9.73
CA GLY A 151 -12.13 6.42 -10.38
C GLY A 151 -13.37 6.70 -9.54
N GLN A 152 -14.54 6.42 -10.09
CA GLN A 152 -15.87 6.75 -9.55
C GLN A 152 -15.98 6.47 -8.03
N ASP A 153 -15.93 7.53 -7.25
CA ASP A 153 -16.23 7.57 -5.79
C ASP A 153 -15.67 6.40 -4.95
N ALA A 154 -14.42 6.02 -5.25
CA ALA A 154 -13.75 4.86 -4.63
C ALA A 154 -13.61 4.95 -3.09
N LEU A 155 -13.96 6.10 -2.49
CA LEU A 155 -13.95 6.31 -1.04
C LEU A 155 -15.26 5.97 -0.35
N ALA A 156 -16.41 6.02 -1.03
CA ALA A 156 -17.73 5.91 -0.39
C ALA A 156 -17.92 4.57 0.32
N GLU A 157 -17.64 3.46 -0.36
CA GLU A 157 -17.79 2.12 0.21
C GLU A 157 -16.81 1.87 1.37
N PRO A 158 -15.48 2.10 1.25
CA PRO A 158 -14.55 1.93 2.37
C PRO A 158 -14.92 2.79 3.59
N ILE A 159 -15.31 4.04 3.39
CA ILE A 159 -15.74 4.92 4.49
C ILE A 159 -16.95 4.32 5.23
N ALA A 160 -17.97 3.87 4.49
CA ALA A 160 -19.16 3.27 5.09
C ALA A 160 -18.84 1.98 5.86
N LEU A 161 -17.97 1.12 5.30
CA LEU A 161 -17.55 -0.12 5.95
C LEU A 161 -16.71 0.13 7.21
N ILE A 162 -15.83 1.13 7.19
CA ILE A 162 -15.01 1.52 8.34
C ILE A 162 -15.89 2.03 9.47
N ASP A 163 -16.85 2.91 9.17
CA ASP A 163 -17.74 3.49 10.15
C ASP A 163 -18.68 2.43 10.77
N ALA A 164 -19.37 1.66 9.91
CA ALA A 164 -20.29 0.61 10.35
C ALA A 164 -19.59 -0.53 11.09
N GLY A 165 -18.38 -0.90 10.66
CA GLY A 165 -17.60 -1.99 11.26
C GLY A 165 -16.82 -1.61 12.52
N GLY A 166 -16.79 -0.33 12.90
CA GLY A 166 -16.03 0.15 14.05
C GLY A 166 -14.52 -0.01 13.91
N TRP A 167 -14.01 0.06 12.67
CA TRP A 167 -12.60 -0.14 12.35
C TRP A 167 -11.68 0.97 12.82
N ILE A 168 -12.24 2.14 13.15
CA ILE A 168 -11.48 3.31 13.65
C ILE A 168 -11.91 3.63 15.07
N LYS A 169 -10.95 3.91 15.93
CA LYS A 169 -11.19 4.28 17.32
C LYS A 169 -11.86 5.66 17.43
N PRO A 170 -12.67 5.92 18.46
CA PRO A 170 -13.04 7.27 18.83
C PRO A 170 -11.77 8.14 19.03
N GLY A 171 -11.75 9.33 18.43
CA GLY A 171 -10.57 10.21 18.39
C GLY A 171 -9.50 9.81 17.36
N GLY A 172 -9.70 8.73 16.61
CA GLY A 172 -8.78 8.29 15.58
C GLY A 172 -8.77 9.17 14.34
N TRP A 173 -7.78 8.97 13.48
CA TRP A 173 -7.52 9.74 12.29
C TRP A 173 -7.75 8.93 11.02
N VAL A 174 -8.40 9.55 10.03
CA VAL A 174 -8.57 8.96 8.70
C VAL A 174 -8.00 9.93 7.67
N TYR A 175 -6.99 9.46 6.94
CA TYR A 175 -6.43 10.16 5.79
C TYR A 175 -7.10 9.65 4.52
N LEU A 176 -7.45 10.56 3.59
CA LEU A 176 -8.19 10.25 2.38
C LEU A 176 -7.56 10.99 1.19
N GLU A 177 -7.23 10.25 0.12
CA GLU A 177 -6.85 10.80 -1.18
C GLU A 177 -7.95 10.54 -2.21
N ARG A 178 -8.15 11.52 -3.11
CA ARG A 178 -9.06 11.41 -4.26
C ARG A 178 -8.68 12.42 -5.33
N GLU A 179 -9.32 12.35 -6.47
CA GLU A 179 -9.17 13.38 -7.50
C GLU A 179 -9.57 14.76 -6.96
N ARG A 180 -8.71 15.78 -7.22
CA ARG A 180 -8.97 17.16 -6.77
C ARG A 180 -10.32 17.70 -7.22
N GLN A 181 -10.75 17.35 -8.44
CA GLN A 181 -12.01 17.81 -9.02
C GLN A 181 -13.23 17.27 -8.28
N ALA A 182 -13.10 16.15 -7.59
CA ALA A 182 -14.17 15.56 -6.81
C ALA A 182 -14.45 16.29 -5.48
N GLY A 183 -13.62 17.28 -5.12
CA GLY A 183 -13.80 18.09 -3.90
C GLY A 183 -13.55 17.32 -2.60
N ALA A 184 -14.13 17.79 -1.50
CA ALA A 184 -14.02 17.10 -0.20
C ALA A 184 -14.85 15.80 -0.20
N PRO A 185 -14.39 14.73 0.48
CA PRO A 185 -15.15 13.50 0.59
C PRO A 185 -16.41 13.71 1.46
N ILE A 186 -17.46 12.94 1.16
CA ILE A 186 -18.63 12.84 2.03
C ILE A 186 -18.23 11.95 3.21
N LEU A 187 -18.36 12.48 4.43
CA LEU A 187 -17.96 11.79 5.65
C LEU A 187 -19.18 11.39 6.48
N PRO A 188 -19.09 10.31 7.28
CA PRO A 188 -20.09 9.99 8.30
C PRO A 188 -20.28 11.16 9.28
N ALA A 189 -21.48 11.27 9.87
CA ALA A 189 -21.81 12.34 10.80
C ALA A 189 -20.89 12.41 12.04
N ALA A 190 -20.25 11.31 12.39
CA ALA A 190 -19.31 11.23 13.51
C ALA A 190 -17.87 11.64 13.15
N TRP A 191 -17.58 11.99 11.88
CA TRP A 191 -16.24 12.32 11.43
C TRP A 191 -16.16 13.81 11.05
N ASP A 192 -15.18 14.51 11.57
CA ASP A 192 -14.95 15.93 11.27
C ASP A 192 -13.79 16.06 10.28
N LEU A 193 -13.99 16.80 9.19
CA LEU A 193 -12.92 17.15 8.26
C LEU A 193 -12.03 18.24 8.88
N VAL A 194 -10.81 17.85 9.27
CA VAL A 194 -9.90 18.74 10.02
C VAL A 194 -8.94 19.49 9.10
N LYS A 195 -8.45 18.81 8.05
CA LYS A 195 -7.52 19.40 7.06
C LYS A 195 -7.93 18.99 5.65
N SER A 196 -7.72 19.89 4.71
CA SER A 196 -7.92 19.65 3.27
C SER A 196 -6.91 20.47 2.49
N LYS A 197 -6.22 19.83 1.55
CA LYS A 197 -5.29 20.46 0.61
C LYS A 197 -5.32 19.74 -0.73
N SER A 198 -4.64 20.31 -1.71
CA SER A 198 -4.43 19.67 -3.02
C SER A 198 -2.98 19.83 -3.49
N ALA A 199 -2.52 18.87 -4.30
CA ALA A 199 -1.24 18.89 -4.99
C ALA A 199 -1.41 18.27 -6.39
N GLY A 200 -1.27 19.07 -7.44
CA GLY A 200 -1.58 18.64 -8.80
C GLY A 200 -3.04 18.21 -8.93
N GLU A 201 -3.27 17.00 -9.42
CA GLU A 201 -4.59 16.40 -9.60
C GLU A 201 -5.15 15.74 -8.34
N VAL A 202 -4.37 15.68 -7.25
CA VAL A 202 -4.75 14.99 -6.01
C VAL A 202 -5.30 15.98 -4.99
N GLY A 203 -6.50 15.70 -4.47
CA GLY A 203 -7.02 16.26 -3.23
C GLY A 203 -6.72 15.31 -2.06
N TYR A 204 -6.17 15.82 -0.97
CA TYR A 204 -5.86 15.02 0.21
C TYR A 204 -6.40 15.68 1.47
N HIS A 205 -6.99 14.83 2.29
CA HIS A 205 -7.83 15.25 3.40
C HIS A 205 -7.48 14.48 4.66
N LEU A 206 -7.70 15.11 5.82
CA LEU A 206 -7.55 14.45 7.11
C LEU A 206 -8.84 14.67 7.90
N ALA A 207 -9.48 13.57 8.26
CA ALA A 207 -10.65 13.55 9.11
C ALA A 207 -10.31 13.00 10.50
N ARG A 208 -11.07 13.43 11.52
CA ARG A 208 -11.00 12.90 12.88
C ARG A 208 -12.35 12.34 13.27
N VAL A 209 -12.36 11.15 13.83
CA VAL A 209 -13.56 10.57 14.43
C VAL A 209 -13.81 11.21 15.79
N ARG A 210 -15.02 11.72 16.04
CA ARG A 210 -15.35 12.34 17.33
C ARG A 210 -15.17 11.35 18.47
N SER A 211 -14.65 11.84 19.57
CA SER A 211 -14.64 11.08 20.81
C SER A 211 -16.05 11.02 21.41
N ARG A 212 -16.35 9.96 22.19
CA ARG A 212 -17.65 9.85 22.87
C ARG A 212 -17.90 10.98 23.88
N LEU A 213 -16.85 11.73 24.24
CA LEU A 213 -16.92 12.84 25.19
C LEU A 213 -17.30 14.19 24.52
N GLU A 214 -17.29 14.24 23.18
CA GLU A 214 -17.59 15.45 22.39
C GLU A 214 -19.01 15.42 21.78
N ARG A 215 -19.91 14.59 22.32
CA ARG A 215 -21.34 14.52 21.92
C ARG A 215 -22.22 15.33 22.82
#